data_4b809df0c7acca65b1c7f9ecb237f0d1
#
_entry.id   4b809df0c7acca65b1c7f9ecb237f0d1
#
_cell.length_a   1.000
_cell.length_b   1.000
_cell.length_c   1.000
_cell.angle_alpha   90.00
_cell.angle_beta   90.00
_cell.angle_gamma   90.00
#
_symmetry.space_group_name_H-M   'P 1'
#
loop_
_entity.id
_entity.type
_entity.pdbx_description
1 polymer ?
#
loop_
_entity_poly.entity_id
_entity_poly.type
_entity_poly.pdbx_seq_one_letter_code
_entity_poly.pdbx_strand_id
1 'polypeptide(L)'
;MPIGAWSDALRNGSATAKEHSEQALERIAATEPELKAFVNVTGDQARAQAEAVDQAIAAKQDPGPLAGVTIGIKDNLCTKGITTTCSSRMLENFVPPYESTVTDRLWKAGAVMVGKTNLDEFAMGSSTETSAFGMTSNPWDTGRVPGGSSGGSAACVAAGQCDVALGSDTGGSIRQPASFCGVVGLKPTYGRVSRWGLVAFASSLDQIGPFSRTVADSAAVLQVIAGHDPRDSTSLDVPVPDYSGALNRPIKGLKLSLIHI
;
A
#
# COMPACT_ATOMS: atom_id res chain seq x y z
N MET A 1 6.36 -13.60 -3.86
CA MET A 1 6.42 -13.81 -5.35
C MET A 1 6.16 -12.45 -6.00
N PRO A 2 6.80 -12.06 -7.13
CA PRO A 2 6.43 -10.86 -7.88
C PRO A 2 4.99 -10.96 -8.43
N ILE A 3 4.30 -9.81 -8.53
CA ILE A 3 2.88 -9.75 -8.97
C ILE A 3 2.65 -10.45 -10.31
N GLY A 4 3.57 -10.29 -11.29
CA GLY A 4 3.45 -10.95 -12.58
C GLY A 4 3.43 -12.47 -12.46
N ALA A 5 4.40 -13.04 -11.74
CA ALA A 5 4.45 -14.50 -11.53
C ALA A 5 3.26 -15.00 -10.67
N TRP A 6 2.77 -14.19 -9.73
CA TRP A 6 1.56 -14.49 -8.98
C TRP A 6 0.33 -14.53 -9.90
N SER A 7 0.16 -13.52 -10.75
CA SER A 7 -0.94 -13.46 -11.72
C SER A 7 -0.96 -14.68 -12.65
N ASP A 8 0.20 -15.12 -13.12
CA ASP A 8 0.33 -16.32 -13.94
C ASP A 8 -0.08 -17.59 -13.17
N ALA A 9 0.37 -17.75 -11.91
CA ALA A 9 0.03 -18.89 -11.07
C ALA A 9 -1.48 -18.93 -10.75
N LEU A 10 -2.08 -17.79 -10.45
CA LEU A 10 -3.51 -17.67 -10.19
C LEU A 10 -4.34 -18.02 -11.44
N ARG A 11 -3.98 -17.49 -12.62
CA ARG A 11 -4.72 -17.70 -13.88
C ARG A 11 -4.59 -19.12 -14.44
N ASN A 12 -3.47 -19.79 -14.20
CA ASN A 12 -3.28 -21.19 -14.62
C ASN A 12 -3.79 -22.21 -13.60
N GLY A 13 -4.33 -21.76 -12.45
CA GLY A 13 -4.93 -22.59 -11.41
C GLY A 13 -3.90 -23.32 -10.52
N SER A 14 -2.62 -22.95 -10.56
CA SER A 14 -1.59 -23.50 -9.68
C SER A 14 -1.57 -22.86 -8.29
N ALA A 15 -2.32 -21.78 -8.07
CA ALA A 15 -2.50 -21.10 -6.79
C ALA A 15 -3.92 -20.54 -6.68
N THR A 16 -4.39 -20.28 -5.45
CA THR A 16 -5.65 -19.62 -5.16
C THR A 16 -5.43 -18.37 -4.33
N ALA A 17 -6.29 -17.36 -4.51
CA ALA A 17 -6.23 -16.14 -3.72
C ALA A 17 -6.50 -16.42 -2.24
N LYS A 18 -7.37 -17.40 -1.95
CA LYS A 18 -7.67 -17.85 -0.59
C LYS A 18 -6.41 -18.38 0.11
N GLU A 19 -5.69 -19.33 -0.48
CA GLU A 19 -4.46 -19.87 0.12
C GLU A 19 -3.40 -18.80 0.31
N HIS A 20 -3.24 -17.89 -0.66
CA HIS A 20 -2.26 -16.81 -0.58
C HIS A 20 -2.59 -15.82 0.55
N SER A 21 -3.86 -15.45 0.69
CA SER A 21 -4.31 -14.56 1.78
C SER A 21 -4.16 -15.20 3.16
N GLU A 22 -4.45 -16.51 3.30
CA GLU A 22 -4.23 -17.21 4.57
C GLU A 22 -2.73 -17.27 4.93
N GLN A 23 -1.84 -17.54 3.98
CA GLN A 23 -0.40 -17.50 4.21
C GLN A 23 0.09 -16.11 4.66
N ALA A 24 -0.49 -15.04 4.12
CA ALA A 24 -0.20 -13.68 4.57
C ALA A 24 -0.69 -13.45 6.01
N LEU A 25 -1.91 -13.87 6.33
CA LEU A 25 -2.49 -13.73 7.67
C LEU A 25 -1.73 -14.57 8.72
N GLU A 26 -1.29 -15.78 8.37
CA GLU A 26 -0.45 -16.62 9.23
C GLU A 26 0.89 -15.94 9.51
N ARG A 27 1.53 -15.36 8.48
CA ARG A 27 2.77 -14.61 8.66
C ARG A 27 2.58 -13.36 9.51
N ILE A 28 1.49 -12.63 9.34
CA ILE A 28 1.11 -11.52 10.20
C ILE A 28 1.00 -12.02 11.64
N ALA A 29 0.20 -13.06 11.90
CA ALA A 29 0.01 -13.60 13.23
C ALA A 29 1.33 -14.00 13.93
N ALA A 30 2.28 -14.55 13.15
CA ALA A 30 3.58 -14.98 13.67
C ALA A 30 4.54 -13.83 13.99
N THR A 31 4.48 -12.71 13.25
CA THR A 31 5.50 -11.65 13.34
C THR A 31 4.97 -10.34 13.92
N GLU A 32 3.67 -10.09 13.90
CA GLU A 32 3.05 -8.85 14.35
C GLU A 32 3.26 -8.54 15.84
N PRO A 33 3.30 -9.53 16.75
CA PRO A 33 3.59 -9.26 18.17
C PRO A 33 4.90 -8.50 18.40
N GLU A 34 5.90 -8.72 17.54
CA GLU A 34 7.19 -8.06 17.60
C GLU A 34 7.27 -6.82 16.72
N LEU A 35 6.71 -6.89 15.49
CA LEU A 35 6.85 -5.82 14.50
C LEU A 35 5.89 -4.66 14.70
N LYS A 36 4.64 -4.91 15.09
CA LYS A 36 3.57 -3.91 15.25
C LYS A 36 3.43 -3.05 13.97
N ALA A 37 3.43 -3.72 12.83
CA ALA A 37 3.32 -3.07 11.54
C ALA A 37 1.87 -2.66 11.20
N PHE A 38 0.88 -3.27 11.87
CA PHE A 38 -0.54 -3.00 11.67
C PHE A 38 -1.20 -2.39 12.91
N VAL A 39 -2.12 -1.46 12.70
CA VAL A 39 -3.04 -0.96 13.72
C VAL A 39 -4.26 -1.88 13.81
N ASN A 40 -4.69 -2.39 12.64
CA ASN A 40 -5.84 -3.28 12.53
C ASN A 40 -5.61 -4.32 11.43
N VAL A 41 -5.65 -5.60 11.78
CA VAL A 41 -5.58 -6.72 10.83
C VAL A 41 -7.01 -7.09 10.40
N THR A 42 -7.26 -7.14 9.10
CA THR A 42 -8.61 -7.28 8.52
C THR A 42 -8.83 -8.68 7.93
N GLY A 43 -8.62 -9.73 8.74
CA GLY A 43 -8.64 -11.12 8.28
C GLY A 43 -9.95 -11.53 7.60
N ASP A 44 -11.11 -11.16 8.14
CA ASP A 44 -12.41 -11.51 7.54
C ASP A 44 -12.62 -10.81 6.20
N GLN A 45 -12.20 -9.53 6.08
CA GLN A 45 -12.23 -8.80 4.82
C GLN A 45 -11.29 -9.44 3.79
N ALA A 46 -10.08 -9.83 4.20
CA ALA A 46 -9.12 -10.51 3.33
C ALA A 46 -9.68 -11.81 2.77
N ARG A 47 -10.29 -12.64 3.62
CA ARG A 47 -10.91 -13.90 3.20
C ARG A 47 -12.05 -13.68 2.22
N ALA A 48 -12.94 -12.72 2.51
CA ALA A 48 -14.08 -12.41 1.64
C ALA A 48 -13.62 -11.90 0.26
N GLN A 49 -12.61 -11.02 0.22
CA GLN A 49 -12.06 -10.52 -1.05
C GLN A 49 -11.33 -11.62 -1.83
N ALA A 50 -10.56 -12.46 -1.16
CA ALA A 50 -9.86 -13.58 -1.79
C ALA A 50 -10.85 -14.60 -2.38
N GLU A 51 -11.91 -14.94 -1.65
CA GLU A 51 -12.97 -15.83 -2.13
C GLU A 51 -13.66 -15.25 -3.37
N ALA A 52 -13.95 -13.94 -3.38
CA ALA A 52 -14.55 -13.29 -4.54
C ALA A 52 -13.65 -13.35 -5.78
N VAL A 53 -12.33 -13.21 -5.62
CA VAL A 53 -11.35 -13.39 -6.70
C VAL A 53 -11.38 -14.83 -7.23
N ASP A 54 -11.33 -15.83 -6.37
CA ASP A 54 -11.33 -17.24 -6.78
C ASP A 54 -12.65 -17.62 -7.48
N GLN A 55 -13.79 -17.09 -7.02
CA GLN A 55 -15.09 -17.26 -7.67
C GLN A 55 -15.13 -16.62 -9.06
N ALA A 56 -14.57 -15.42 -9.23
CA ALA A 56 -14.49 -14.76 -10.53
C ALA A 56 -13.67 -15.58 -11.54
N ILE A 57 -12.52 -16.13 -11.11
CA ILE A 57 -11.69 -17.01 -11.93
C ILE A 57 -12.46 -18.29 -12.32
N ALA A 58 -13.11 -18.94 -11.35
CA ALA A 58 -13.91 -20.14 -11.61
C ALA A 58 -15.06 -19.87 -12.62
N ALA A 59 -15.64 -18.66 -12.56
CA ALA A 59 -16.66 -18.20 -13.49
C ALA A 59 -16.10 -17.70 -14.84
N LYS A 60 -14.78 -17.77 -15.06
CA LYS A 60 -14.07 -17.24 -16.24
C LYS A 60 -14.28 -15.73 -16.46
N GLN A 61 -14.48 -14.99 -15.39
CA GLN A 61 -14.52 -13.54 -15.36
C GLN A 61 -13.12 -12.97 -15.09
N ASP A 62 -12.85 -11.74 -15.54
CA ASP A 62 -11.59 -11.07 -15.22
C ASP A 62 -11.66 -10.50 -13.79
N PRO A 63 -10.86 -10.99 -12.84
CA PRO A 63 -10.85 -10.50 -11.48
C PRO A 63 -10.03 -9.20 -11.29
N GLY A 64 -9.44 -8.69 -12.36
CA GLY A 64 -8.62 -7.49 -12.38
C GLY A 64 -7.10 -7.74 -12.34
N PRO A 65 -6.33 -6.68 -12.60
CA PRO A 65 -4.87 -6.76 -12.76
C PRO A 65 -4.09 -7.04 -11.47
N LEU A 66 -4.70 -6.82 -10.30
CA LEU A 66 -4.11 -7.11 -8.98
C LEU A 66 -4.84 -8.25 -8.26
N ALA A 67 -5.50 -9.14 -9.01
CA ALA A 67 -6.28 -10.23 -8.46
C ALA A 67 -5.51 -11.06 -7.42
N GLY A 68 -6.03 -11.12 -6.19
CA GLY A 68 -5.46 -11.89 -5.10
C GLY A 68 -4.15 -11.35 -4.52
N VAL A 69 -3.63 -10.20 -5.01
CA VAL A 69 -2.45 -9.53 -4.44
C VAL A 69 -2.78 -9.01 -3.05
N THR A 70 -2.04 -9.46 -2.04
CA THR A 70 -2.22 -9.02 -0.65
C THR A 70 -1.64 -7.62 -0.43
N ILE A 71 -2.43 -6.72 0.18
CA ILE A 71 -2.04 -5.32 0.35
C ILE A 71 -2.32 -4.78 1.75
N GLY A 72 -1.31 -4.06 2.30
CA GLY A 72 -1.45 -3.23 3.49
C GLY A 72 -1.87 -1.80 3.11
N ILE A 73 -2.79 -1.20 3.85
CA ILE A 73 -3.31 0.16 3.60
C ILE A 73 -2.92 1.06 4.77
N LYS A 74 -2.11 2.09 4.52
CA LYS A 74 -1.74 3.06 5.57
C LYS A 74 -2.98 3.62 6.26
N ASP A 75 -2.96 3.67 7.58
CA ASP A 75 -4.15 3.95 8.38
C ASP A 75 -4.58 5.43 8.39
N ASN A 76 -4.07 6.24 7.48
CA ASN A 76 -4.59 7.56 7.14
C ASN A 76 -5.38 7.58 5.81
N LEU A 77 -5.59 6.41 5.19
CA LEU A 77 -6.43 6.25 4.00
C LEU A 77 -7.81 5.74 4.42
N CYS A 78 -8.86 6.55 4.19
CA CYS A 78 -10.23 6.17 4.48
C CYS A 78 -10.62 4.91 3.72
N THR A 79 -11.04 3.91 4.49
CA THR A 79 -11.51 2.62 3.98
C THR A 79 -12.92 2.40 4.51
N LYS A 80 -13.90 2.34 3.65
CA LYS A 80 -15.31 2.26 4.02
C LYS A 80 -15.61 1.09 4.93
N GLY A 81 -16.26 1.37 6.06
CA GLY A 81 -16.65 0.35 7.03
C GLY A 81 -15.52 -0.21 7.89
N ILE A 82 -14.29 0.28 7.72
CA ILE A 82 -13.12 -0.16 8.48
C ILE A 82 -12.50 1.02 9.22
N THR A 83 -12.26 0.83 10.52
CA THR A 83 -11.67 1.86 11.37
C THR A 83 -10.42 2.47 10.74
N THR A 84 -10.35 3.80 10.71
CA THR A 84 -9.24 4.57 10.19
C THR A 84 -8.83 5.60 11.24
N THR A 85 -7.72 5.34 11.93
CA THR A 85 -7.35 6.07 13.15
C THR A 85 -6.29 7.11 12.94
N CYS A 86 -5.56 7.10 11.83
CA CYS A 86 -4.33 7.88 11.65
C CYS A 86 -3.31 7.65 12.77
N SER A 87 -3.31 6.46 13.39
CA SER A 87 -2.53 6.10 14.57
C SER A 87 -2.73 7.03 15.77
N SER A 88 -3.93 7.66 15.88
CA SER A 88 -4.33 8.59 16.94
C SER A 88 -5.53 8.06 17.73
N ARG A 89 -5.51 8.27 19.05
CA ARG A 89 -6.68 8.03 19.91
C ARG A 89 -7.86 8.93 19.57
N MET A 90 -7.62 10.08 18.97
CA MET A 90 -8.70 11.01 18.56
C MET A 90 -9.66 10.39 17.54
N LEU A 91 -9.15 9.47 16.70
CA LEU A 91 -9.92 8.78 15.65
C LEU A 91 -10.08 7.27 15.92
N GLU A 92 -9.80 6.79 17.14
CA GLU A 92 -9.82 5.35 17.44
C GLU A 92 -11.15 4.64 17.10
N ASN A 93 -12.25 5.38 17.09
CA ASN A 93 -13.59 4.88 16.77
C ASN A 93 -14.12 5.41 15.42
N PHE A 94 -13.29 6.08 14.62
CA PHE A 94 -13.74 6.63 13.34
C PHE A 94 -13.81 5.54 12.29
N VAL A 95 -15.01 5.30 11.79
CA VAL A 95 -15.29 4.38 10.68
C VAL A 95 -15.76 5.20 9.48
N PRO A 96 -14.95 5.35 8.43
CA PRO A 96 -15.32 6.13 7.26
C PRO A 96 -16.58 5.58 6.58
N PRO A 97 -17.56 6.45 6.22
CA PRO A 97 -18.74 6.04 5.45
C PRO A 97 -18.47 5.95 3.94
N TYR A 98 -17.25 6.25 3.48
CA TYR A 98 -16.85 6.28 2.08
C TYR A 98 -15.45 5.67 1.86
N GLU A 99 -15.21 5.24 0.62
CA GLU A 99 -13.89 4.78 0.18
C GLU A 99 -13.01 5.94 -0.28
N SER A 100 -11.71 5.84 0.00
CA SER A 100 -10.74 6.65 -0.73
C SER A 100 -10.68 6.20 -2.20
N THR A 101 -10.29 7.11 -3.10
CA THR A 101 -10.16 6.77 -4.52
C THR A 101 -9.19 5.61 -4.76
N VAL A 102 -8.09 5.60 -4.03
CA VAL A 102 -7.07 4.54 -4.20
C VAL A 102 -7.56 3.18 -3.74
N THR A 103 -8.29 3.11 -2.62
CA THR A 103 -8.85 1.84 -2.13
C THR A 103 -9.97 1.34 -3.05
N ASP A 104 -10.86 2.21 -3.52
CA ASP A 104 -11.89 1.86 -4.51
C ASP A 104 -11.28 1.27 -5.80
N ARG A 105 -10.19 1.89 -6.32
CA ARG A 105 -9.47 1.38 -7.50
C ARG A 105 -8.79 0.03 -7.23
N LEU A 106 -8.22 -0.16 -6.04
CA LEU A 106 -7.60 -1.43 -5.66
C LEU A 106 -8.61 -2.57 -5.56
N TRP A 107 -9.78 -2.31 -4.96
CA TRP A 107 -10.83 -3.34 -4.86
C TRP A 107 -11.37 -3.73 -6.24
N LYS A 108 -11.56 -2.76 -7.13
CA LYS A 108 -11.94 -3.01 -8.54
C LYS A 108 -10.87 -3.77 -9.32
N ALA A 109 -9.61 -3.66 -8.92
CA ALA A 109 -8.50 -4.41 -9.50
C ALA A 109 -8.27 -5.79 -8.88
N GLY A 110 -9.10 -6.20 -7.90
CA GLY A 110 -9.05 -7.51 -7.27
C GLY A 110 -8.02 -7.66 -6.15
N ALA A 111 -7.46 -6.58 -5.62
CA ALA A 111 -6.52 -6.63 -4.50
C ALA A 111 -7.21 -7.08 -3.20
N VAL A 112 -6.46 -7.75 -2.32
CA VAL A 112 -6.92 -8.33 -1.06
C VAL A 112 -6.29 -7.57 0.11
N MET A 113 -7.10 -6.83 0.89
CA MET A 113 -6.62 -6.06 2.03
C MET A 113 -6.38 -6.94 3.24
N VAL A 114 -5.15 -6.98 3.75
CA VAL A 114 -4.80 -7.73 4.96
C VAL A 114 -4.84 -6.88 6.23
N GLY A 115 -4.79 -5.55 6.11
CA GLY A 115 -4.89 -4.68 7.29
C GLY A 115 -4.57 -3.21 7.03
N LYS A 116 -4.79 -2.42 8.09
CA LYS A 116 -4.45 -1.00 8.18
C LYS A 116 -3.08 -0.87 8.84
N THR A 117 -2.10 -0.32 8.09
CA THR A 117 -0.71 -0.25 8.55
C THR A 117 -0.45 0.95 9.45
N ASN A 118 0.41 0.75 10.43
CA ASN A 118 0.80 1.73 11.44
C ASN A 118 1.59 2.90 10.82
N LEU A 119 1.51 4.07 11.47
CA LEU A 119 2.17 5.30 11.02
C LEU A 119 2.51 6.20 12.21
N ASP A 120 3.33 7.22 12.01
CA ASP A 120 3.40 8.33 12.95
C ASP A 120 2.04 9.04 13.01
N GLU A 121 1.62 9.45 14.21
CA GLU A 121 0.32 10.07 14.45
C GLU A 121 0.02 11.20 13.43
N PHE A 122 -1.11 11.12 12.72
CA PHE A 122 -1.51 12.00 11.62
C PHE A 122 -0.44 12.19 10.52
N ALA A 123 0.43 11.21 10.33
CA ALA A 123 1.56 11.24 9.40
C ALA A 123 2.63 12.31 9.75
N MET A 124 2.62 12.82 10.98
CA MET A 124 3.52 13.88 11.47
C MET A 124 4.71 13.28 12.20
N GLY A 125 5.62 12.66 11.46
CA GLY A 125 6.84 12.05 12.00
C GLY A 125 7.66 11.35 10.94
N SER A 126 8.76 10.72 11.39
CA SER A 126 9.73 10.06 10.51
C SER A 126 10.29 8.74 11.07
N SER A 127 9.65 8.17 12.10
CA SER A 127 10.15 6.97 12.80
C SER A 127 9.07 5.97 13.17
N THR A 128 7.79 6.34 13.11
CA THR A 128 6.62 5.56 13.54
C THR A 128 6.63 5.29 15.06
N GLU A 129 7.32 6.16 15.83
CA GLU A 129 7.37 6.10 17.30
C GLU A 129 6.18 6.83 17.94
N THR A 130 5.56 7.79 17.24
CA THR A 130 4.48 8.63 17.76
C THR A 130 3.10 7.98 17.69
N SER A 131 3.00 6.76 17.17
CA SER A 131 1.74 6.03 17.11
C SER A 131 1.16 5.75 18.49
N ALA A 132 -0.12 6.07 18.69
CA ALA A 132 -0.86 5.78 19.92
C ALA A 132 -1.14 4.27 20.14
N PHE A 133 -0.88 3.43 19.14
CA PHE A 133 -1.12 1.97 19.15
C PHE A 133 0.17 1.15 19.28
N GLY A 134 1.30 1.81 19.48
CA GLY A 134 2.61 1.20 19.68
C GLY A 134 3.58 1.49 18.54
N MET A 135 4.87 1.38 18.86
CA MET A 135 5.95 1.64 17.93
C MET A 135 6.13 0.46 16.97
N THR A 136 6.26 0.74 15.68
CA THR A 136 6.64 -0.27 14.70
C THR A 136 8.14 -0.51 14.74
N SER A 137 8.58 -1.76 14.71
CA SER A 137 9.98 -2.17 14.64
C SER A 137 10.44 -2.38 13.19
N ASN A 138 11.76 -2.20 12.95
CA ASN A 138 12.36 -2.55 11.68
C ASN A 138 12.52 -4.09 11.58
N PRO A 139 12.06 -4.75 10.50
CA PRO A 139 12.15 -6.22 10.42
C PRO A 139 13.58 -6.78 10.36
N TRP A 140 14.56 -5.95 10.00
CA TRP A 140 15.96 -6.36 9.93
C TRP A 140 16.69 -6.29 11.28
N ASP A 141 16.20 -5.41 12.15
CA ASP A 141 16.74 -5.22 13.51
C ASP A 141 15.62 -4.58 14.35
N THR A 142 14.95 -5.37 15.17
CA THR A 142 13.78 -4.94 15.96
C THR A 142 14.12 -3.92 17.06
N GLY A 143 15.40 -3.67 17.31
CA GLY A 143 15.89 -2.56 18.14
C GLY A 143 15.97 -1.22 17.40
N ARG A 144 15.60 -1.17 16.12
CA ARG A 144 15.64 0.04 15.28
C ARG A 144 14.27 0.42 14.74
N VAL A 145 14.13 1.69 14.39
CA VAL A 145 12.93 2.23 13.76
C VAL A 145 12.86 1.81 12.29
N PRO A 146 11.64 1.59 11.74
CA PRO A 146 11.43 1.29 10.31
C PRO A 146 11.50 2.56 9.45
N GLY A 147 11.64 3.74 10.07
CA GLY A 147 11.36 5.03 9.45
C GLY A 147 9.88 5.40 9.53
N GLY A 148 9.52 6.50 8.90
CA GLY A 148 8.15 7.04 8.92
C GLY A 148 7.94 8.20 7.92
N SER A 149 6.73 8.65 7.86
CA SER A 149 5.57 8.25 8.68
C SER A 149 4.91 6.94 8.25
N SER A 150 5.22 6.34 7.09
CA SER A 150 4.65 5.07 6.62
C SER A 150 5.48 3.85 7.07
N GLY A 151 5.93 3.81 8.34
CA GLY A 151 6.81 2.76 8.84
C GLY A 151 6.17 1.38 8.83
N GLY A 152 4.91 1.26 9.23
CA GLY A 152 4.17 0.01 9.17
C GLY A 152 4.04 -0.53 7.74
N SER A 153 3.81 0.35 6.75
CA SER A 153 3.73 -0.05 5.34
C SER A 153 5.07 -0.58 4.80
N ALA A 154 6.19 0.05 5.18
CA ALA A 154 7.51 -0.43 4.81
C ALA A 154 7.86 -1.75 5.51
N ALA A 155 7.59 -1.83 6.82
CA ALA A 155 7.90 -2.99 7.64
C ALA A 155 7.11 -4.24 7.19
N CYS A 156 5.81 -4.12 6.96
CA CYS A 156 4.99 -5.27 6.55
C CYS A 156 5.42 -5.86 5.19
N VAL A 157 5.83 -5.03 4.22
CA VAL A 157 6.35 -5.50 2.94
C VAL A 157 7.73 -6.14 3.10
N ALA A 158 8.63 -5.54 3.90
CA ALA A 158 9.96 -6.09 4.16
C ALA A 158 9.90 -7.44 4.89
N ALA A 159 8.99 -7.58 5.86
CA ALA A 159 8.75 -8.83 6.58
C ALA A 159 7.98 -9.88 5.76
N GLY A 160 7.48 -9.54 4.57
CA GLY A 160 6.66 -10.42 3.74
C GLY A 160 5.28 -10.71 4.32
N GLN A 161 4.76 -9.84 5.19
CA GLN A 161 3.40 -9.92 5.72
C GLN A 161 2.33 -9.61 4.66
N CYS A 162 2.71 -8.92 3.60
CA CYS A 162 1.92 -8.72 2.38
C CYS A 162 2.83 -8.55 1.17
N ASP A 163 2.25 -8.58 -0.02
CA ASP A 163 3.01 -8.40 -1.26
C ASP A 163 3.42 -6.95 -1.46
N VAL A 164 2.48 -6.05 -1.24
CA VAL A 164 2.62 -4.60 -1.43
C VAL A 164 1.91 -3.83 -0.32
N ALA A 165 2.19 -2.55 -0.17
CA ALA A 165 1.43 -1.67 0.71
C ALA A 165 1.26 -0.28 0.10
N LEU A 166 0.24 0.47 0.52
CA LEU A 166 0.15 1.90 0.25
C LEU A 166 0.68 2.72 1.43
N GLY A 167 1.34 3.82 1.09
CA GLY A 167 1.72 4.86 2.03
C GLY A 167 1.37 6.25 1.52
N SER A 168 1.71 7.26 2.31
CA SER A 168 1.64 8.67 1.93
C SER A 168 2.99 9.35 2.17
N ASP A 169 3.36 10.29 1.31
CA ASP A 169 4.65 11.00 1.35
C ASP A 169 4.39 12.50 1.19
N THR A 170 4.82 13.25 2.17
CA THR A 170 4.80 14.71 2.19
C THR A 170 6.21 15.27 2.03
N GLY A 171 7.14 14.81 2.88
CA GLY A 171 8.53 15.21 2.90
C GLY A 171 9.51 14.04 2.92
N GLY A 172 9.06 12.81 2.56
CA GLY A 172 9.88 11.60 2.58
C GLY A 172 9.19 10.37 3.16
N SER A 173 7.92 10.49 3.56
CA SER A 173 7.24 9.45 4.37
C SER A 173 6.88 8.15 3.63
N ILE A 174 7.24 8.00 2.36
CA ILE A 174 7.35 6.72 1.62
C ILE A 174 8.82 6.38 1.41
N ARG A 175 9.60 7.32 0.87
CA ARG A 175 10.98 7.09 0.41
C ARG A 175 11.93 6.75 1.55
N GLN A 176 11.81 7.44 2.67
CA GLN A 176 12.69 7.24 3.83
C GLN A 176 12.44 5.88 4.51
N PRO A 177 11.20 5.50 4.91
CA PRO A 177 10.98 4.18 5.50
C PRO A 177 11.26 3.04 4.51
N ALA A 178 11.03 3.22 3.20
CA ALA A 178 11.44 2.25 2.19
C ALA A 178 12.95 2.00 2.20
N SER A 179 13.74 3.08 2.29
CA SER A 179 15.21 3.01 2.40
C SER A 179 15.65 2.27 3.67
N PHE A 180 15.01 2.53 4.82
CA PHE A 180 15.36 1.92 6.10
C PHE A 180 14.99 0.44 6.17
N CYS A 181 13.90 0.04 5.52
CA CYS A 181 13.44 -1.34 5.47
C CYS A 181 13.94 -2.13 4.25
N GLY A 182 14.71 -1.52 3.33
CA GLY A 182 15.29 -2.19 2.17
C GLY A 182 14.24 -2.65 1.14
N VAL A 183 13.19 -1.85 0.94
CA VAL A 183 12.12 -2.09 -0.05
C VAL A 183 12.02 -0.94 -1.05
N VAL A 184 11.28 -1.14 -2.12
CA VAL A 184 10.97 -0.07 -3.09
C VAL A 184 9.84 0.79 -2.55
N GLY A 185 10.05 2.10 -2.46
CA GLY A 185 9.04 3.09 -2.12
C GLY A 185 8.95 4.16 -3.19
N LEU A 186 7.81 4.27 -3.85
CA LEU A 186 7.61 5.21 -4.94
C LEU A 186 6.66 6.34 -4.55
N LYS A 187 7.19 7.57 -4.50
CA LYS A 187 6.39 8.80 -4.44
C LYS A 187 6.13 9.30 -5.86
N PRO A 188 4.91 9.22 -6.37
CA PRO A 188 4.61 9.72 -7.71
C PRO A 188 4.67 11.26 -7.78
N THR A 189 4.65 11.79 -9.00
CA THR A 189 4.49 13.22 -9.25
C THR A 189 3.19 13.73 -8.63
N TYR A 190 3.22 14.93 -8.04
CA TYR A 190 2.06 15.57 -7.41
C TYR A 190 0.87 15.63 -8.37
N GLY A 191 -0.32 15.28 -7.88
CA GLY A 191 -1.56 15.23 -8.66
C GLY A 191 -1.71 13.99 -9.56
N ARG A 192 -0.73 13.08 -9.61
CA ARG A 192 -0.84 11.83 -10.39
C ARG A 192 -1.79 10.82 -9.77
N VAL A 193 -1.90 10.78 -8.44
CA VAL A 193 -2.79 9.93 -7.66
C VAL A 193 -3.71 10.81 -6.86
N SER A 194 -5.01 10.53 -6.89
CA SER A 194 -6.02 11.28 -6.13
C SER A 194 -5.77 11.16 -4.63
N ARG A 195 -5.96 12.28 -3.92
CA ARG A 195 -5.91 12.38 -2.46
C ARG A 195 -7.29 12.29 -1.81
N TRP A 196 -8.35 12.06 -2.59
CA TRP A 196 -9.68 11.87 -2.03
C TRP A 196 -9.69 10.69 -1.05
N GLY A 197 -10.06 10.98 0.22
CA GLY A 197 -10.06 10.01 1.30
C GLY A 197 -8.69 9.84 1.99
N LEU A 198 -7.67 10.61 1.63
CA LEU A 198 -6.45 10.74 2.43
C LEU A 198 -6.66 11.78 3.52
N VAL A 199 -6.45 11.41 4.79
CA VAL A 199 -6.34 12.38 5.88
C VAL A 199 -5.02 13.13 5.72
N ALA A 200 -5.12 14.43 5.47
CA ALA A 200 -3.98 15.24 5.05
C ALA A 200 -3.00 15.54 6.20
N PHE A 201 -1.70 15.56 5.88
CA PHE A 201 -0.68 16.24 6.67
C PHE A 201 -0.42 17.65 6.09
N ALA A 202 -0.03 17.73 4.83
CA ALA A 202 0.16 18.99 4.11
C ALA A 202 -0.39 18.88 2.68
N SER A 203 -1.60 19.39 2.48
CA SER A 203 -2.38 19.21 1.25
C SER A 203 -1.66 19.61 -0.03
N SER A 204 -0.71 20.56 0.03
CA SER A 204 0.08 21.01 -1.12
C SER A 204 1.26 20.11 -1.47
N LEU A 205 1.54 19.08 -0.65
CA LEU A 205 2.72 18.21 -0.82
C LEU A 205 2.37 16.72 -0.81
N ASP A 206 1.29 16.33 -0.11
CA ASP A 206 0.93 14.93 0.11
C ASP A 206 0.72 14.18 -1.20
N GLN A 207 1.31 12.99 -1.30
CA GLN A 207 1.04 12.03 -2.36
C GLN A 207 0.95 10.61 -1.81
N ILE A 208 0.04 9.83 -2.37
CA ILE A 208 -0.11 8.40 -2.08
C ILE A 208 0.76 7.63 -3.08
N GLY A 209 1.43 6.58 -2.60
CA GLY A 209 2.24 5.72 -3.45
C GLY A 209 2.51 4.35 -2.84
N PRO A 210 3.00 3.40 -3.65
CA PRO A 210 3.21 2.02 -3.25
C PRO A 210 4.56 1.78 -2.57
N PHE A 211 4.55 0.76 -1.70
CA PHE A 211 5.70 -0.01 -1.26
C PHE A 211 5.64 -1.41 -1.88
N SER A 212 6.76 -1.93 -2.31
CA SER A 212 6.86 -3.29 -2.87
C SER A 212 8.27 -3.84 -2.77
N ARG A 213 8.46 -5.12 -3.05
CA ARG A 213 9.79 -5.75 -3.10
C ARG A 213 10.50 -5.52 -4.42
N THR A 214 9.77 -5.22 -5.50
CA THR A 214 10.35 -4.99 -6.84
C THR A 214 9.81 -3.72 -7.47
N VAL A 215 10.60 -3.11 -8.36
CA VAL A 215 10.15 -1.92 -9.13
C VAL A 215 8.96 -2.27 -10.03
N ALA A 216 8.92 -3.49 -10.57
CA ALA A 216 7.82 -3.95 -11.41
C ALA A 216 6.49 -4.00 -10.63
N ASP A 217 6.50 -4.47 -9.39
CA ASP A 217 5.32 -4.51 -8.53
C ASP A 217 4.85 -3.08 -8.19
N SER A 218 5.79 -2.16 -7.91
CA SER A 218 5.44 -0.73 -7.72
C SER A 218 4.78 -0.12 -8.96
N ALA A 219 5.29 -0.45 -10.16
CA ALA A 219 4.71 0.02 -11.42
C ALA A 219 3.30 -0.53 -11.63
N ALA A 220 3.07 -1.82 -11.34
CA ALA A 220 1.75 -2.45 -11.44
C ALA A 220 0.73 -1.80 -10.50
N VAL A 221 1.10 -1.55 -9.24
CA VAL A 221 0.21 -0.86 -8.29
C VAL A 221 -0.04 0.58 -8.71
N LEU A 222 1.01 1.32 -9.13
CA LEU A 222 0.85 2.70 -9.59
C LEU A 222 -0.07 2.77 -10.82
N GLN A 223 0.01 1.80 -11.74
CA GLN A 223 -0.86 1.73 -12.92
C GLN A 223 -2.34 1.71 -12.53
N VAL A 224 -2.68 1.05 -11.44
CA VAL A 224 -4.06 0.94 -10.92
C VAL A 224 -4.49 2.21 -10.19
N ILE A 225 -3.65 2.75 -9.30
CA ILE A 225 -4.07 3.87 -8.43
C ILE A 225 -3.95 5.25 -9.10
N ALA A 226 -3.17 5.39 -10.18
CA ALA A 226 -2.98 6.65 -10.90
C ALA A 226 -4.21 7.04 -11.74
N GLY A 227 -4.34 8.35 -12.02
CA GLY A 227 -5.34 8.90 -12.93
C GLY A 227 -6.24 9.95 -12.30
N HIS A 228 -6.92 10.70 -13.16
CA HIS A 228 -7.77 11.80 -12.76
C HIS A 228 -8.93 11.38 -11.84
N ASP A 229 -9.24 12.25 -10.89
CA ASP A 229 -10.40 12.15 -10.01
C ASP A 229 -11.01 13.55 -9.80
N PRO A 230 -12.23 13.80 -10.27
CA PRO A 230 -12.87 15.11 -10.13
C PRO A 230 -13.18 15.51 -8.69
N ARG A 231 -13.08 14.58 -7.72
CA ARG A 231 -13.26 14.87 -6.29
C ARG A 231 -12.01 15.48 -5.64
N ASP A 232 -10.84 15.38 -6.27
CA ASP A 232 -9.60 16.02 -5.83
C ASP A 232 -9.21 17.11 -6.84
N SER A 233 -9.38 18.37 -6.46
CA SER A 233 -9.10 19.54 -7.29
C SER A 233 -7.64 19.65 -7.76
N THR A 234 -6.72 18.90 -7.14
CA THR A 234 -5.30 18.86 -7.53
C THR A 234 -4.96 17.68 -8.42
N SER A 235 -5.91 16.76 -8.64
CA SER A 235 -5.73 15.61 -9.51
C SER A 235 -5.60 16.06 -10.97
N LEU A 236 -4.48 15.68 -11.61
CA LEU A 236 -4.18 16.09 -12.98
C LEU A 236 -5.03 15.30 -13.98
N ASP A 237 -5.73 16.03 -14.85
CA ASP A 237 -6.47 15.43 -15.97
C ASP A 237 -5.52 15.21 -17.17
N VAL A 238 -4.67 14.19 -17.00
CA VAL A 238 -3.71 13.77 -18.04
C VAL A 238 -3.69 12.25 -18.13
N PRO A 239 -3.45 11.67 -19.31
CA PRO A 239 -3.40 10.23 -19.49
C PRO A 239 -2.43 9.55 -18.54
N VAL A 240 -2.80 8.35 -18.07
CA VAL A 240 -1.92 7.48 -17.31
C VAL A 240 -1.02 6.74 -18.32
N PRO A 241 0.31 6.94 -18.28
CA PRO A 241 1.20 6.21 -19.16
C PRO A 241 1.30 4.73 -18.79
N ASP A 242 1.75 3.89 -19.70
CA ASP A 242 2.12 2.52 -19.41
C ASP A 242 3.43 2.48 -18.60
N TYR A 243 3.31 2.37 -17.27
CA TYR A 243 4.46 2.31 -16.38
C TYR A 243 5.22 1.00 -16.52
N SER A 244 4.53 -0.12 -16.80
CA SER A 244 5.17 -1.43 -16.97
C SER A 244 6.02 -1.47 -18.23
N GLY A 245 5.50 -0.94 -19.34
CA GLY A 245 6.26 -0.82 -20.60
C GLY A 245 7.46 0.11 -20.50
N ALA A 246 7.45 1.06 -19.55
CA ALA A 246 8.59 1.96 -19.33
C ALA A 246 9.81 1.26 -18.70
N LEU A 247 9.63 0.15 -17.99
CA LEU A 247 10.69 -0.56 -17.25
C LEU A 247 11.80 -1.10 -18.19
N ASN A 248 11.48 -1.38 -19.44
CA ASN A 248 12.39 -1.95 -20.42
C ASN A 248 13.05 -0.87 -21.33
N ARG A 249 12.78 0.41 -21.06
CA ARG A 249 13.34 1.50 -21.87
C ARG A 249 14.78 1.80 -21.46
N PRO A 250 15.68 2.14 -22.43
CA PRO A 250 17.01 2.59 -22.10
C PRO A 250 16.97 3.86 -21.25
N ILE A 251 17.77 3.86 -20.18
CA ILE A 251 17.88 5.02 -19.25
C ILE A 251 19.12 5.87 -19.50
N LYS A 252 19.92 5.54 -20.51
CA LYS A 252 21.14 6.28 -20.87
C LYS A 252 20.79 7.73 -21.18
N GLY A 253 21.43 8.67 -20.46
CA GLY A 253 21.19 10.10 -20.62
C GLY A 253 20.10 10.71 -19.75
N LEU A 254 19.37 9.89 -18.94
CA LEU A 254 18.48 10.45 -17.92
C LEU A 254 19.29 11.20 -16.86
N LYS A 255 18.82 12.40 -16.52
CA LYS A 255 19.37 13.19 -15.43
C LYS A 255 18.60 12.85 -14.15
N LEU A 256 19.32 12.38 -13.13
CA LEU A 256 18.78 12.09 -11.81
C LEU A 256 19.33 13.10 -10.81
N SER A 257 18.50 13.54 -9.88
CA SER A 257 18.89 14.40 -8.78
C SER A 257 18.44 13.79 -7.46
N LEU A 258 19.33 13.83 -6.44
CA LEU A 258 19.05 13.43 -5.07
C LEU A 258 18.75 14.64 -4.17
N ILE A 259 19.09 15.86 -4.61
CA ILE A 259 18.90 17.09 -3.85
C ILE A 259 18.01 18.05 -4.65
N HIS A 260 18.49 18.51 -5.76
CA HIS A 260 17.78 19.35 -6.73
C HIS A 260 18.44 19.24 -8.10
N ILE A 261 17.72 19.60 -9.09
CA ILE A 261 18.23 19.59 -10.47
C ILE A 261 18.67 20.98 -10.88
#